data_770deb332184d304630984efe3fe1cce
#
_entry.id   770deb332184d304630984efe3fe1cce
#
_cell.length_a   1.000
_cell.length_b   1.000
_cell.length_c   1.000
_cell.angle_alpha   90.00
_cell.angle_beta   90.00
_cell.angle_gamma   90.00
#
_symmetry.space_group_name_H-M   'P 1'
#
loop_
_entity.id
_entity.type
_entity.pdbx_description
1 polymer ?
#
loop_
_entity_poly.entity_id
_entity_poly.type
_entity_poly.pdbx_seq_one_letter_code
_entity_poly.pdbx_strand_id
1 'polypeptide(L)'
;MAADLTAYARRSTVRLTTTGRKSGRKHTVTVWFVVADGSRFYVQHVRGADADWYKNLLKHPQVDVDFGDGVVPAQATPIADPAEVRHVLALFRRKYILSWIFQLLGMTRQAVAAEVALLPAPS
;
A
#
# COMPACT_ATOMS: atom_id res chain seq x y z
N MET A 1 -9.31 11.35 -16.87
CA MET A 1 -9.04 12.01 -15.58
C MET A 1 -8.44 10.99 -14.62
N ALA A 2 -7.45 11.42 -13.86
CA ALA A 2 -6.93 10.56 -12.80
C ALA A 2 -8.01 10.34 -11.75
N ALA A 3 -8.09 9.13 -11.20
CA ALA A 3 -9.02 8.84 -10.12
C ALA A 3 -8.66 9.68 -8.89
N ASP A 4 -9.66 10.21 -8.22
CA ASP A 4 -9.45 10.95 -6.98
C ASP A 4 -9.60 9.98 -5.80
N LEU A 5 -8.47 9.68 -5.16
CA LEU A 5 -8.42 8.73 -4.05
C LEU A 5 -9.20 9.18 -2.82
N THR A 6 -9.50 10.47 -2.69
CA THR A 6 -10.26 10.93 -1.52
C THR A 6 -11.65 10.32 -1.47
N ALA A 7 -12.20 9.93 -2.63
CA ALA A 7 -13.49 9.23 -2.69
C ALA A 7 -13.42 7.84 -2.04
N TYR A 8 -12.23 7.25 -1.91
CA TYR A 8 -12.04 5.92 -1.34
C TYR A 8 -11.50 5.95 0.09
N ALA A 9 -11.33 7.13 0.68
CA ALA A 9 -10.66 7.26 1.98
C ALA A 9 -11.34 6.47 3.11
N ARG A 10 -12.62 6.19 2.99
CA ARG A 10 -13.38 5.44 4.00
C ARG A 10 -13.41 3.93 3.77
N ARG A 11 -12.91 3.46 2.62
CA ARG A 11 -12.85 2.03 2.34
C ARG A 11 -11.73 1.39 3.17
N SER A 12 -11.93 0.13 3.54
CA SER A 12 -11.00 -0.56 4.43
C SER A 12 -9.86 -1.24 3.69
N THR A 13 -10.09 -1.69 2.46
CA THR A 13 -9.11 -2.50 1.73
C THR A 13 -9.04 -2.09 0.26
N VAL A 14 -7.88 -2.40 -0.33
CA VAL A 14 -7.65 -2.26 -1.76
C VAL A 14 -7.00 -3.55 -2.25
N ARG A 15 -7.31 -3.96 -3.47
CA ARG A 15 -6.61 -5.06 -4.13
C ARG A 15 -5.36 -4.51 -4.81
N LEU A 16 -4.24 -5.08 -4.45
CA LEU A 16 -2.94 -4.70 -4.99
C LEU A 16 -2.41 -5.87 -5.81
N THR A 17 -2.17 -5.66 -7.10
CA THR A 17 -1.61 -6.67 -8.00
C THR A 17 -0.17 -6.34 -8.28
N THR A 18 0.74 -7.24 -7.89
CA THR A 18 2.17 -7.12 -8.12
C THR A 18 2.64 -8.15 -9.14
N THR A 19 3.81 -7.90 -9.72
CA THR A 19 4.43 -8.86 -10.64
C THR A 19 5.44 -9.71 -9.87
N GLY A 20 5.30 -11.03 -9.96
CA GLY A 20 6.18 -11.97 -9.28
C GLY A 20 7.63 -11.77 -9.68
N ARG A 21 8.51 -11.61 -8.69
CA ARG A 21 9.93 -11.33 -8.94
C ARG A 21 10.68 -12.47 -9.58
N LYS A 22 10.16 -13.70 -9.46
CA LYS A 22 10.77 -14.91 -10.02
C LYS A 22 10.03 -15.43 -11.23
N SER A 23 8.70 -15.43 -11.19
CA SER A 23 7.87 -16.05 -12.24
C SER A 23 7.39 -15.06 -13.28
N GLY A 24 7.37 -13.76 -12.97
CA GLY A 24 6.75 -12.74 -13.84
C GLY A 24 5.22 -12.78 -13.83
N ARG A 25 4.61 -13.66 -13.05
CA ARG A 25 3.16 -13.80 -12.99
C ARG A 25 2.56 -12.72 -12.09
N LYS A 26 1.34 -12.32 -12.39
CA LYS A 26 0.60 -11.36 -11.57
C LYS A 26 0.03 -12.05 -10.34
N HIS A 27 0.17 -11.38 -9.19
CA HIS A 27 -0.34 -11.84 -7.91
C HIS A 27 -1.14 -10.72 -7.26
N THR A 28 -2.37 -11.01 -6.87
CA THR A 28 -3.25 -10.03 -6.25
C THR A 28 -3.43 -10.34 -4.76
N VAL A 29 -3.24 -9.32 -3.93
CA VAL A 29 -3.48 -9.41 -2.49
C VAL A 29 -4.44 -8.31 -2.08
N THR A 30 -5.22 -8.56 -1.03
CA THR A 30 -6.07 -7.54 -0.41
C THR A 30 -5.34 -6.98 0.79
N VAL A 31 -5.13 -5.66 0.82
CA VAL A 31 -4.35 -5.02 1.87
C VAL A 31 -5.11 -3.81 2.43
N TRP A 32 -4.78 -3.43 3.66
CA TRP A 32 -5.22 -2.17 4.24
C TRP A 32 -4.44 -1.02 3.61
N PHE A 33 -5.08 0.13 3.54
CA PHE A 33 -4.44 1.32 2.96
C PHE A 33 -4.90 2.58 3.68
N VAL A 34 -4.12 3.64 3.54
CA VAL A 34 -4.46 4.98 4.01
C VAL A 34 -4.16 5.97 2.89
N VAL A 35 -5.16 6.79 2.55
CA VAL A 35 -5.01 7.80 1.52
C VAL A 35 -4.12 8.94 2.04
N ALA A 36 -3.09 9.29 1.26
CA ALA A 36 -2.22 10.43 1.56
C ALA A 36 -2.77 11.71 0.93
N ASP A 37 -3.17 11.62 -0.33
CA ASP A 37 -3.79 12.74 -1.07
C ASP A 37 -4.62 12.19 -2.23
N GLY A 38 -5.03 13.03 -3.16
CA GLY A 38 -5.91 12.63 -4.27
C GLY A 38 -5.31 11.60 -5.22
N SER A 39 -3.98 11.39 -5.21
CA SER A 39 -3.31 10.50 -6.15
C SER A 39 -2.40 9.47 -5.50
N ARG A 40 -2.20 9.51 -4.17
CA ARG A 40 -1.27 8.64 -3.47
C ARG A 40 -1.90 8.02 -2.23
N PHE A 41 -1.52 6.79 -1.94
CA PHE A 41 -1.92 6.12 -0.71
C PHE A 41 -0.76 5.27 -0.18
N TYR A 42 -0.85 4.88 1.08
CA TYR A 42 0.14 4.05 1.73
C TYR A 42 -0.41 2.67 2.01
N VAL A 43 0.46 1.67 1.89
CA VAL A 43 0.20 0.30 2.32
C VAL A 43 1.30 -0.11 3.30
N GLN A 44 1.01 -1.09 4.16
CA GLN A 44 2.00 -1.58 5.12
C GLN A 44 1.87 -3.08 5.30
N HIS A 45 2.95 -3.69 5.78
CA HIS A 45 2.97 -5.07 6.23
C HIS A 45 3.66 -5.13 7.59
N VAL A 46 2.95 -5.64 8.60
CA VAL A 46 3.43 -5.56 9.99
C VAL A 46 4.52 -6.58 10.31
N ARG A 47 4.66 -7.62 9.51
CA ARG A 47 5.67 -8.68 9.74
C ARG A 47 7.01 -8.39 9.07
N GLY A 48 7.21 -7.19 8.57
CA GLY A 48 8.47 -6.78 7.96
C GLY A 48 8.56 -7.10 6.47
N ALA A 49 9.79 -7.20 5.96
CA ALA A 49 10.06 -7.28 4.53
C ALA A 49 9.82 -8.67 3.92
N ASP A 50 9.29 -9.63 4.68
CA ASP A 50 9.10 -11.01 4.18
C ASP A 50 7.84 -11.19 3.34
N ALA A 51 6.94 -10.21 3.30
CA ALA A 51 5.75 -10.30 2.47
C ALA A 51 6.12 -10.41 0.99
N ASP A 52 5.51 -11.36 0.28
CA ASP A 52 5.80 -11.55 -1.14
C ASP A 52 5.46 -10.33 -1.97
N TRP A 53 4.32 -9.66 -1.69
CA TRP A 53 3.95 -8.48 -2.44
C TRP A 53 4.99 -7.36 -2.26
N TYR A 54 5.56 -7.22 -1.08
CA TYR A 54 6.59 -6.21 -0.81
C TYR A 54 7.87 -6.53 -1.58
N LYS A 55 8.32 -7.79 -1.54
CA LYS A 55 9.49 -8.22 -2.30
C LYS A 55 9.30 -8.06 -3.80
N ASN A 56 8.10 -8.36 -4.28
CA ASN A 56 7.78 -8.23 -5.71
C ASN A 56 7.87 -6.77 -6.15
N LEU A 57 7.33 -5.82 -5.36
CA LEU A 57 7.38 -4.42 -5.76
C LEU A 57 8.78 -3.81 -5.66
N LEU A 58 9.67 -4.38 -4.86
CA LEU A 58 11.06 -3.93 -4.83
C LEU A 58 11.75 -4.18 -6.18
N LYS A 59 11.40 -5.26 -6.84
CA LYS A 59 11.95 -5.60 -8.15
C LYS A 59 11.14 -5.01 -9.30
N HIS A 60 9.81 -5.01 -9.16
CA HIS A 60 8.88 -4.52 -10.17
C HIS A 60 7.95 -3.50 -9.52
N PRO A 61 8.32 -2.21 -9.52
CA PRO A 61 7.55 -1.18 -8.80
C PRO A 61 6.22 -0.83 -9.45
N GLN A 62 5.99 -1.28 -10.68
CA GLN A 62 4.71 -1.06 -11.35
C GLN A 62 3.68 -2.04 -10.81
N VAL A 63 2.54 -1.53 -10.37
CA VAL A 63 1.47 -2.32 -9.77
C VAL A 63 0.13 -1.90 -10.36
N ASP A 64 -0.88 -2.75 -10.16
CA ASP A 64 -2.26 -2.40 -10.47
C ASP A 64 -3.05 -2.34 -9.17
N VAL A 65 -3.96 -1.40 -9.06
CA VAL A 65 -4.79 -1.24 -7.88
C VAL A 65 -6.26 -1.26 -8.26
N ASP A 66 -7.09 -1.83 -7.39
CA ASP A 66 -8.52 -1.93 -7.61
C ASP A 66 -9.24 -1.66 -6.29
N PHE A 67 -9.99 -0.56 -6.25
CA PHE A 67 -10.83 -0.19 -5.11
C PHE A 67 -12.26 -0.72 -5.24
N GLY A 68 -12.54 -1.50 -6.30
CA GLY A 68 -13.87 -2.03 -6.58
C GLY A 68 -14.52 -1.46 -7.82
N ASP A 69 -13.96 -0.42 -8.40
CA ASP A 69 -14.52 0.30 -9.56
C ASP A 69 -13.73 0.04 -10.84
N GLY A 70 -12.78 -0.88 -10.80
CA GLY A 70 -11.92 -1.18 -11.94
C GLY A 70 -10.46 -1.08 -11.58
N VAL A 71 -9.61 -1.55 -12.47
CA VAL A 71 -8.16 -1.64 -12.27
C VAL A 71 -7.49 -0.37 -12.78
N VAL A 72 -6.61 0.21 -11.97
CA VAL A 72 -5.87 1.43 -12.32
C VAL A 72 -4.38 1.16 -12.15
N PRO A 73 -3.55 1.51 -13.15
CA PRO A 73 -2.10 1.35 -13.01
C PRO A 73 -1.52 2.35 -12.01
N ALA A 74 -0.49 1.91 -11.30
CA ALA A 74 0.15 2.72 -10.27
C ALA A 74 1.63 2.35 -10.16
N GLN A 75 2.39 3.17 -9.44
CA GLN A 75 3.77 2.89 -9.13
C GLN A 75 3.96 2.88 -7.61
N ALA A 76 4.57 1.81 -7.11
CA ALA A 76 4.86 1.65 -5.69
C ALA A 76 6.30 2.05 -5.41
N THR A 77 6.50 2.77 -4.32
CA THR A 77 7.83 3.18 -3.85
C THR A 77 7.99 2.73 -2.40
N PRO A 78 8.96 1.86 -2.09
CA PRO A 78 9.19 1.47 -0.70
C PRO A 78 9.58 2.65 0.16
N ILE A 79 9.11 2.66 1.40
CA ILE A 79 9.46 3.68 2.38
C ILE A 79 10.45 3.05 3.35
N ALA A 80 11.70 3.50 3.29
CA ALA A 80 12.78 2.98 4.10
C ALA A 80 13.13 3.87 5.29
N ASP A 81 12.84 5.16 5.22
CA ASP A 81 13.15 6.09 6.29
C ASP A 81 12.31 5.80 7.53
N PRO A 82 12.93 5.54 8.71
CA PRO A 82 12.17 5.23 9.92
C PRO A 82 11.17 6.30 10.32
N ALA A 83 11.46 7.57 10.09
CA ALA A 83 10.52 8.65 10.42
C ALA A 83 9.29 8.60 9.53
N GLU A 84 9.46 8.30 8.24
CA GLU A 84 8.33 8.16 7.32
C GLU A 84 7.51 6.91 7.66
N VAL A 85 8.15 5.80 8.01
CA VAL A 85 7.44 4.59 8.43
C VAL A 85 6.58 4.90 9.66
N ARG A 86 7.12 5.62 10.65
CA ARG A 86 6.35 6.01 11.83
C ARG A 86 5.15 6.90 11.47
N HIS A 87 5.33 7.80 10.50
CA HIS A 87 4.25 8.64 10.03
C HIS A 87 3.12 7.79 9.41
N VAL A 88 3.48 6.84 8.57
CA VAL A 88 2.51 5.93 7.95
C VAL A 88 1.79 5.11 9.01
N LEU A 89 2.53 4.57 10.00
CA LEU A 89 1.93 3.81 11.09
C LEU A 89 0.93 4.66 11.89
N ALA A 90 1.23 5.95 12.09
CA ALA A 90 0.32 6.86 12.78
C ALA A 90 -0.97 7.06 12.00
N LEU A 91 -0.89 7.15 10.67
CA LEU A 91 -2.07 7.27 9.81
C LEU A 91 -2.93 6.00 9.89
N PHE A 92 -2.31 4.83 9.87
CA PHE A 92 -3.02 3.56 10.03
C PHE A 92 -3.69 3.46 11.40
N ARG A 93 -3.02 3.91 12.45
CA ARG A 93 -3.58 3.91 13.80
C ARG A 93 -4.84 4.76 13.90
N ARG A 94 -4.89 5.87 13.17
CA ARG A 94 -6.08 6.74 13.13
C ARG A 94 -7.24 6.10 12.39
N LYS A 95 -6.96 5.35 11.34
CA LYS A 95 -8.00 4.78 10.48
C LYS A 95 -8.50 3.43 10.99
N TYR A 96 -7.61 2.59 11.55
CA TYR A 96 -7.92 1.20 11.91
C TYR A 96 -7.68 0.96 13.39
N ILE A 97 -8.72 0.55 14.10
CA ILE A 97 -8.58 0.24 15.52
C ILE A 97 -7.67 -0.98 15.75
N LEU A 98 -7.72 -1.96 14.86
CA LEU A 98 -6.82 -3.12 14.95
C LEU A 98 -5.36 -2.72 14.78
N SER A 99 -5.07 -1.76 13.91
CA SER A 99 -3.70 -1.26 13.75
C SER A 99 -3.19 -0.65 15.05
N TRP A 100 -4.03 0.11 15.75
CA TRP A 100 -3.68 0.68 17.04
C TRP A 100 -3.33 -0.40 18.06
N ILE A 101 -4.14 -1.47 18.10
CA ILE A 101 -3.90 -2.59 19.01
C ILE A 101 -2.58 -3.30 18.67
N PHE A 102 -2.33 -3.56 17.38
CA PHE A 102 -1.08 -4.20 16.94
C PHE A 102 0.15 -3.37 17.32
N GLN A 103 0.06 -2.06 17.17
CA GLN A 103 1.17 -1.16 17.56
C GLN A 103 1.38 -1.18 19.06
N LEU A 104 0.31 -1.17 19.84
CA LEU A 104 0.38 -1.22 21.30
C LEU A 104 1.07 -2.50 21.79
N LEU A 105 0.81 -3.63 21.10
CA LEU A 105 1.42 -4.92 21.45
C LEU A 105 2.83 -5.08 20.85
N GLY A 106 3.36 -4.07 20.18
CA GLY A 106 4.69 -4.13 19.57
C GLY A 106 4.78 -4.96 18.30
N MET A 107 3.66 -5.34 17.69
CA MET A 107 3.64 -6.18 16.50
C MET A 107 4.11 -5.45 15.25
N THR A 108 4.24 -4.13 15.30
CA THR A 108 4.66 -3.31 14.14
C THR A 108 6.14 -2.93 14.17
N ARG A 109 6.95 -3.53 15.06
CA ARG A 109 8.36 -3.17 15.18
C ARG A 109 9.15 -3.40 13.91
N GLN A 110 8.75 -4.39 13.09
CA GLN A 110 9.40 -4.72 11.83
C GLN A 110 8.54 -4.32 10.63
N ALA A 111 7.54 -3.46 10.84
CA ALA A 111 6.64 -3.05 9.76
C ALA A 111 7.40 -2.37 8.64
N VAL A 112 7.01 -2.67 7.42
CA VAL A 112 7.48 -1.99 6.21
C VAL A 112 6.30 -1.29 5.57
N ALA A 113 6.58 -0.25 4.80
CA ALA A 113 5.56 0.53 4.15
C ALA A 113 5.96 0.85 2.72
N ALA A 114 4.98 1.16 1.89
CA ALA A 114 5.20 1.64 0.53
C ALA A 114 4.19 2.73 0.21
N GLU A 115 4.63 3.70 -0.56
CA GLU A 115 3.76 4.70 -1.17
C GLU A 115 3.34 4.21 -2.54
N VAL A 116 2.04 4.24 -2.81
CA VAL A 116 1.50 3.86 -4.12
C VAL A 116 0.91 5.11 -4.75
N ALA A 117 1.49 5.53 -5.88
CA ALA A 117 1.04 6.71 -6.62
C ALA A 117 0.34 6.26 -7.90
N LEU A 118 -0.89 6.75 -8.10
CA LEU A 118 -1.63 6.46 -9.32
C LEU A 118 -0.92 7.12 -10.50
N LEU A 119 -0.79 6.38 -11.60
CA LEU A 119 -0.26 6.94 -12.83
C LEU A 119 -1.32 7.83 -13.48
N PRO A 120 -0.90 8.91 -14.19
CA PRO A 120 -1.85 9.73 -14.94
C PRO A 120 -2.57 8.89 -15.98
N ALA A 121 -3.83 9.22 -16.23
CA ALA A 121 -4.58 8.57 -17.29
C ALA A 121 -3.87 8.79 -18.62
N PRO A 122 -3.81 7.78 -19.52
CA PRO A 122 -3.23 7.98 -20.84
C PRO A 122 -4.01 9.06 -21.59
N SER A 123 -3.27 9.95 -22.18
CA SER A 123 -3.86 11.03 -22.97
C SER A 123 -4.15 10.54 -24.39
#